data_7486c13e1e8c0534848d35af2bfa1bc3
#
_entry.id   7486c13e1e8c0534848d35af2bfa1bc3
#
_cell.length_a   1.000
_cell.length_b   1.000
_cell.length_c   1.000
_cell.angle_alpha   90.00
_cell.angle_beta   90.00
_cell.angle_gamma   90.00
#
_symmetry.space_group_name_H-M   'P 1'
#
loop_
_entity.id
_entity.type
_entity.pdbx_description
1 polymer ?
#
loop_
_entity_poly.entity_id
_entity_poly.type
_entity_poly.pdbx_seq_one_letter_code
_entity_poly.pdbx_strand_id
1 'polypeptide(L)'
;MGFIYGILPPIPPLKPFEGVQPVKPHITLVKLKRRVHVEVKYRQFVVALGPVVLLPSPSRPRYIALRAEPQGELAALRTLLVAVAGDAVEERHAEFRPHLSLYAVRLKHPTRDDLAPAVEEAGRYVGVAFEVKAIYLIDTTEGLYMPVYTVPLHA
;
A
#
# COMPACT_ATOMS: atom_id res chain seq x y z
N MET A 1 -15.58 4.38 8.53
CA MET A 1 -14.64 3.45 9.18
C MET A 1 -14.26 2.37 8.19
N GLY A 2 -12.99 2.12 7.99
CA GLY A 2 -12.51 1.13 7.02
C GLY A 2 -11.41 0.27 7.58
N PHE A 3 -11.21 -0.90 6.96
CA PHE A 3 -10.15 -1.82 7.32
C PHE A 3 -9.50 -2.36 6.05
N ILE A 4 -8.21 -2.63 6.15
CA ILE A 4 -7.45 -3.31 5.11
C ILE A 4 -6.56 -4.37 5.75
N TYR A 5 -6.16 -5.38 4.98
CA TYR A 5 -4.95 -6.13 5.26
C TYR A 5 -3.84 -5.57 4.40
N GLY A 6 -2.70 -5.31 5.01
CA GLY A 6 -1.59 -4.69 4.31
C GLY A 6 -0.24 -5.02 4.91
N ILE A 7 0.78 -4.54 4.22
CA ILE A 7 2.18 -4.67 4.61
C ILE A 7 2.66 -3.29 5.04
N LEU A 8 3.40 -3.24 6.15
CA LEU A 8 4.01 -2.01 6.66
C LEU A 8 5.51 -2.06 6.35
N PRO A 9 5.97 -1.31 5.35
CA PRO A 9 7.39 -1.30 5.00
C PRO A 9 8.21 -0.47 5.98
N PRO A 10 9.53 -0.71 6.09
CA PRO A 10 10.41 0.06 6.96
C PRO A 10 10.82 1.39 6.30
N ILE A 11 9.84 2.23 6.00
CA ILE A 11 10.06 3.53 5.38
C ILE A 11 9.85 4.61 6.44
N PRO A 12 10.81 5.53 6.63
CA PRO A 12 10.64 6.61 7.61
C PRO A 12 9.59 7.62 7.15
N PRO A 13 9.09 8.47 8.06
CA PRO A 13 8.20 9.55 7.68
C PRO A 13 8.82 10.42 6.58
N LEU A 14 8.01 10.76 5.59
CA LEU A 14 8.46 11.51 4.42
C LEU A 14 8.27 13.01 4.60
N LYS A 15 9.05 13.77 3.86
CA LYS A 15 8.99 15.22 3.87
C LYS A 15 7.71 15.71 3.17
N PRO A 16 6.93 16.60 3.80
CA PRO A 16 5.75 17.17 3.14
C PRO A 16 6.13 18.25 2.12
N PHE A 17 5.27 18.40 1.12
CA PHE A 17 5.37 19.48 0.12
C PHE A 17 4.02 20.16 0.01
N GLU A 18 4.01 21.40 -0.49
CA GLU A 18 2.76 22.14 -0.64
C GLU A 18 1.78 21.39 -1.56
N GLY A 19 0.60 21.10 -1.03
CA GLY A 19 -0.45 20.38 -1.77
C GLY A 19 -0.17 18.91 -2.01
N VAL A 20 0.96 18.38 -1.52
CA VAL A 20 1.34 16.98 -1.68
C VAL A 20 1.79 16.45 -0.33
N GLN A 21 0.89 15.76 0.34
CA GLN A 21 1.08 15.35 1.73
C GLN A 21 1.50 13.89 1.84
N PRO A 22 2.48 13.58 2.70
CA PRO A 22 2.84 12.19 2.93
C PRO A 22 1.69 11.43 3.56
N VAL A 23 1.54 10.16 3.15
CA VAL A 23 0.65 9.21 3.80
C VAL A 23 1.49 8.20 4.54
N LYS A 24 0.94 7.57 5.57
CA LYS A 24 1.66 6.52 6.27
C LYS A 24 1.96 5.39 5.29
N PRO A 25 3.24 5.03 5.06
CA PRO A 25 3.59 4.03 4.05
C PRO A 25 2.96 2.69 4.35
N HIS A 26 2.28 2.12 3.35
CA HIS A 26 1.67 0.81 3.45
C HIS A 26 1.42 0.24 2.06
N ILE A 27 1.40 -1.08 1.96
CA ILE A 27 1.00 -1.76 0.73
C ILE A 27 -0.34 -2.44 1.03
N THR A 28 -1.41 -1.99 0.39
CA THR A 28 -2.73 -2.58 0.56
C THR A 28 -2.81 -3.90 -0.20
N LEU A 29 -3.17 -4.96 0.50
CA LEU A 29 -3.41 -6.28 -0.10
C LEU A 29 -4.88 -6.48 -0.40
N VAL A 30 -5.75 -6.09 0.53
CA VAL A 30 -7.20 -6.25 0.36
C VAL A 30 -7.93 -5.22 1.22
N LYS A 31 -9.01 -4.68 0.66
CA LYS A 31 -9.92 -3.77 1.39
C LYS A 31 -11.09 -4.58 1.94
N LEU A 32 -11.48 -4.27 3.16
CA LEU A 32 -12.52 -4.98 3.88
C LEU A 32 -13.72 -4.08 4.15
N LYS A 33 -14.92 -4.67 4.13
CA LYS A 33 -16.17 -3.98 4.50
C LYS A 33 -16.31 -3.85 6.00
N ARG A 34 -15.67 -4.76 6.75
CA ARG A 34 -15.73 -4.82 8.21
C ARG A 34 -14.47 -5.45 8.74
N ARG A 35 -14.27 -5.29 10.05
CA ARG A 35 -13.16 -5.93 10.75
C ARG A 35 -13.35 -7.43 10.76
N VAL A 36 -12.35 -8.16 10.29
CA VAL A 36 -12.31 -9.62 10.35
C VAL A 36 -10.88 -10.06 10.62
N HIS A 37 -10.73 -10.96 11.58
CA HIS A 37 -9.43 -11.54 11.90
C HIS A 37 -9.27 -12.84 11.12
N VAL A 38 -8.19 -12.96 10.38
CA VAL A 38 -7.90 -14.14 9.58
C VAL A 38 -6.55 -14.72 9.96
N GLU A 39 -6.36 -16.01 9.69
CA GLU A 39 -5.07 -16.65 9.74
C GLU A 39 -4.74 -17.12 8.33
N VAL A 40 -3.50 -16.94 7.92
CA VAL A 40 -3.05 -17.42 6.61
C VAL A 40 -1.77 -18.21 6.79
N LYS A 41 -1.65 -19.28 6.02
CA LYS A 41 -0.44 -20.10 5.97
C LYS A 41 0.33 -19.70 4.73
N TYR A 42 1.23 -18.76 4.89
CA TYR A 42 2.04 -18.25 3.80
C TYR A 42 3.45 -17.99 4.33
N ARG A 43 4.44 -18.20 3.47
CA ARG A 43 5.85 -18.01 3.83
C ARG A 43 6.27 -16.55 3.80
N GLN A 44 7.28 -16.22 4.55
CA GLN A 44 7.95 -14.92 4.47
C GLN A 44 8.58 -14.76 3.09
N PHE A 45 8.62 -13.53 2.60
CA PHE A 45 9.18 -13.22 1.29
C PHE A 45 9.73 -11.81 1.26
N VAL A 46 10.53 -11.50 0.23
CA VAL A 46 11.11 -10.18 0.05
C VAL A 46 10.29 -9.37 -0.94
N VAL A 47 10.01 -8.13 -0.57
CA VAL A 47 9.41 -7.14 -1.47
C VAL A 47 10.49 -6.15 -1.88
N ALA A 48 10.54 -5.82 -3.15
CA ALA A 48 11.40 -4.77 -3.68
C ALA A 48 10.52 -3.65 -4.24
N LEU A 49 10.92 -2.42 -4.00
CA LEU A 49 10.19 -1.25 -4.48
C LEU A 49 10.66 -0.90 -5.89
N GLY A 50 9.71 -0.82 -6.80
CA GLY A 50 9.96 -0.53 -8.21
C GLY A 50 9.80 0.96 -8.52
N PRO A 51 9.57 1.29 -9.80
CA PRO A 51 9.52 2.68 -10.22
C PRO A 51 8.37 3.47 -9.63
N VAL A 52 8.52 4.79 -9.62
CA VAL A 52 7.48 5.72 -9.21
C VAL A 52 6.33 5.65 -10.21
N VAL A 53 5.12 5.59 -9.68
CA VAL A 53 3.88 5.62 -10.47
C VAL A 53 2.94 6.68 -9.92
N LEU A 54 2.17 7.29 -10.82
CA LEU A 54 1.12 8.25 -10.44
C LEU A 54 -0.23 7.57 -10.60
N LEU A 55 -0.99 7.50 -9.53
CA LEU A 55 -2.26 6.77 -9.49
C LEU A 55 -3.42 7.70 -9.26
N PRO A 56 -4.59 7.44 -9.84
CA PRO A 56 -4.93 6.30 -10.70
C PRO A 56 -4.31 6.39 -12.09
N SER A 57 -3.89 7.57 -12.53
CA SER A 57 -3.24 7.73 -13.82
C SER A 57 -2.38 9.00 -13.82
N PRO A 58 -1.39 9.13 -14.73
CA PRO A 58 -0.59 10.34 -14.83
C PRO A 58 -1.40 11.58 -15.21
N SER A 59 -2.54 11.42 -15.89
CA SER A 59 -3.40 12.54 -16.29
C SER A 59 -4.29 13.05 -15.14
N ARG A 60 -4.56 12.19 -14.14
CA ARG A 60 -5.34 12.54 -12.94
C ARG A 60 -4.67 11.96 -11.69
N PRO A 61 -3.48 12.45 -11.34
CA PRO A 61 -2.76 11.87 -10.21
C PRO A 61 -3.40 12.27 -8.89
N ARG A 62 -3.67 11.27 -8.04
CA ARG A 62 -4.16 11.44 -6.68
C ARG A 62 -3.18 10.91 -5.66
N TYR A 63 -2.29 10.01 -6.09
CA TYR A 63 -1.27 9.43 -5.24
C TYR A 63 0.04 9.32 -6.00
N ILE A 64 1.13 9.54 -5.28
CA ILE A 64 2.48 9.22 -5.76
C ILE A 64 2.88 7.96 -5.02
N ALA A 65 3.20 6.91 -5.77
CA ALA A 65 3.45 5.60 -5.21
C ALA A 65 4.63 4.93 -5.89
N LEU A 66 5.11 3.84 -5.31
CA LEU A 66 6.09 2.95 -5.92
C LEU A 66 5.42 1.61 -6.20
N ARG A 67 5.73 1.00 -7.33
CA ARG A 67 5.29 -0.36 -7.59
C ARG A 67 5.93 -1.30 -6.57
N ALA A 68 5.19 -2.30 -6.16
CA ALA A 68 5.71 -3.32 -5.25
C ALA A 68 5.93 -4.62 -6.05
N GLU A 69 7.11 -5.21 -5.89
CA GLU A 69 7.52 -6.43 -6.60
C GLU A 69 7.96 -7.50 -5.59
N PRO A 70 7.82 -8.79 -5.88
CA PRO A 70 7.25 -9.39 -7.09
C PRO A 70 5.73 -9.39 -7.07
N GLN A 71 5.13 -9.00 -8.18
CA GLN A 71 3.66 -8.88 -8.25
C GLN A 71 2.96 -10.22 -8.08
N GLY A 72 3.55 -11.30 -8.61
CA GLY A 72 2.99 -12.64 -8.48
C GLY A 72 2.89 -13.12 -7.04
N GLU A 73 3.91 -12.85 -6.22
CA GLU A 73 3.92 -13.19 -4.79
C GLU A 73 2.84 -12.41 -4.03
N LEU A 74 2.76 -11.12 -4.29
CA LEU A 74 1.76 -10.26 -3.66
C LEU A 74 0.34 -10.64 -4.10
N ALA A 75 0.15 -10.97 -5.37
CA ALA A 75 -1.14 -11.42 -5.88
C ALA A 75 -1.54 -12.76 -5.27
N ALA A 76 -0.62 -13.69 -5.08
CA ALA A 76 -0.89 -14.97 -4.44
C ALA A 76 -1.36 -14.78 -2.99
N LEU A 77 -0.69 -13.91 -2.25
CA LEU A 77 -1.07 -13.60 -0.88
C LEU A 77 -2.45 -12.93 -0.83
N ARG A 78 -2.73 -12.00 -1.73
CA ARG A 78 -4.05 -11.38 -1.84
C ARG A 78 -5.13 -12.42 -2.13
N THR A 79 -4.88 -13.34 -3.07
CA THR A 79 -5.85 -14.39 -3.41
C THR A 79 -6.19 -15.22 -2.18
N LEU A 80 -5.19 -15.57 -1.38
CA LEU A 80 -5.39 -16.31 -0.14
C LEU A 80 -6.21 -15.51 0.86
N LEU A 81 -5.91 -14.23 1.03
CA LEU A 81 -6.66 -13.35 1.93
C LEU A 81 -8.12 -13.20 1.49
N VAL A 82 -8.37 -13.05 0.19
CA VAL A 82 -9.72 -12.97 -0.36
C VAL A 82 -10.50 -14.26 -0.03
N ALA A 83 -9.86 -15.41 -0.18
CA ALA A 83 -10.49 -16.70 0.11
C ALA A 83 -10.88 -16.83 1.59
N VAL A 84 -9.98 -16.46 2.50
CA VAL A 84 -10.24 -16.65 3.94
C VAL A 84 -11.11 -15.55 4.55
N ALA A 85 -11.06 -14.33 4.03
CA ALA A 85 -11.90 -13.23 4.51
C ALA A 85 -13.34 -13.29 3.96
N GLY A 86 -13.54 -13.98 2.84
CA GLY A 86 -14.85 -14.26 2.30
C GLY A 86 -15.68 -13.02 1.96
N ASP A 87 -16.88 -12.94 2.50
CA ASP A 87 -17.82 -11.85 2.22
C ASP A 87 -17.42 -10.53 2.88
N ALA A 88 -16.40 -10.52 3.74
CA ALA A 88 -15.86 -9.30 4.32
C ALA A 88 -15.06 -8.48 3.31
N VAL A 89 -14.66 -9.07 2.18
CA VAL A 89 -13.86 -8.38 1.17
C VAL A 89 -14.73 -7.38 0.40
N GLU A 90 -14.25 -6.13 0.36
CA GLU A 90 -14.76 -5.10 -0.52
C GLU A 90 -14.17 -5.31 -1.91
N GLU A 91 -14.61 -4.96 -2.97
CA GLU A 91 -14.00 -5.03 -4.31
C GLU A 91 -13.27 -6.35 -4.61
N ARG A 92 -13.95 -7.49 -4.36
CA ARG A 92 -13.38 -8.83 -4.56
C ARG A 92 -12.77 -9.03 -5.95
N HIS A 93 -13.37 -8.46 -6.99
CA HIS A 93 -12.97 -8.62 -8.38
C HIS A 93 -12.19 -7.43 -8.93
N ALA A 94 -11.77 -6.51 -8.07
CA ALA A 94 -10.97 -5.37 -8.50
C ALA A 94 -9.61 -5.83 -9.04
N GLU A 95 -9.12 -5.12 -10.06
CA GLU A 95 -7.77 -5.35 -10.56
C GLU A 95 -6.75 -5.00 -9.47
N PHE A 96 -5.86 -5.95 -9.19
CA PHE A 96 -4.85 -5.77 -8.16
C PHE A 96 -3.54 -5.26 -8.75
N ARG A 97 -3.17 -4.05 -8.38
CA ARG A 97 -1.90 -3.42 -8.77
C ARG A 97 -1.14 -3.09 -7.50
N PRO A 98 -0.30 -4.02 -6.98
CA PRO A 98 0.38 -3.79 -5.72
C PRO A 98 1.32 -2.59 -5.81
N HIS A 99 1.17 -1.69 -4.84
CA HIS A 99 1.96 -0.46 -4.79
C HIS A 99 2.07 0.04 -3.36
N LEU A 100 3.11 0.83 -3.13
CA LEU A 100 3.33 1.51 -1.87
C LEU A 100 3.00 2.99 -2.07
N SER A 101 1.88 3.45 -1.51
CA SER A 101 1.52 4.87 -1.56
C SER A 101 2.39 5.68 -0.61
N LEU A 102 3.00 6.75 -1.10
CA LEU A 102 3.87 7.62 -0.31
C LEU A 102 3.29 9.00 -0.12
N TYR A 103 2.58 9.53 -1.12
CA TYR A 103 1.99 10.87 -1.05
C TYR A 103 0.56 10.88 -1.58
N ALA A 104 -0.27 11.72 -0.96
CA ALA A 104 -1.59 12.08 -1.48
C ALA A 104 -1.51 13.46 -2.13
N VAL A 105 -2.02 13.58 -3.34
CA VAL A 105 -2.04 14.83 -4.09
C VAL A 105 -3.34 15.57 -3.77
N ARG A 106 -3.22 16.73 -3.13
CA ARG A 106 -4.36 17.55 -2.70
C ARG A 106 -4.65 18.71 -3.66
N LEU A 107 -3.78 18.92 -4.64
CA LEU A 107 -3.98 19.95 -5.65
C LEU A 107 -5.10 19.54 -6.61
N LYS A 108 -5.94 20.50 -6.96
CA LYS A 108 -7.09 20.24 -7.85
C LYS A 108 -6.64 19.98 -9.30
N HIS A 109 -5.68 20.74 -9.76
CA HIS A 109 -5.12 20.64 -11.12
C HIS A 109 -3.59 20.63 -11.04
N PRO A 110 -2.99 19.53 -10.54
CA PRO A 110 -1.54 19.50 -10.34
C PRO A 110 -0.82 19.52 -11.69
N THR A 111 0.25 20.30 -11.75
CA THR A 111 1.17 20.30 -12.88
C THR A 111 2.32 19.35 -12.59
N ARG A 112 3.11 19.05 -13.64
CA ARG A 112 4.30 18.24 -13.48
C ARG A 112 5.28 18.87 -12.48
N ASP A 113 5.43 20.19 -12.56
CA ASP A 113 6.33 20.93 -11.66
C ASP A 113 5.84 20.89 -10.22
N ASP A 114 4.53 20.92 -9.99
CA ASP A 114 3.94 20.79 -8.66
C ASP A 114 4.31 19.48 -8.00
N LEU A 115 4.40 18.41 -8.77
CA LEU A 115 4.64 17.06 -8.25
C LEU A 115 6.13 16.69 -8.21
N ALA A 116 6.98 17.39 -8.97
CA ALA A 116 8.38 17.02 -9.13
C ALA A 116 9.15 16.84 -7.82
N PRO A 117 9.05 17.72 -6.82
CA PRO A 117 9.77 17.51 -5.56
C PRO A 117 9.37 16.23 -4.83
N ALA A 118 8.08 15.92 -4.79
CA ALA A 118 7.58 14.71 -4.12
C ALA A 118 7.94 13.45 -4.92
N VAL A 119 7.88 13.53 -6.25
CA VAL A 119 8.31 12.42 -7.12
C VAL A 119 9.79 12.12 -6.91
N GLU A 120 10.63 13.15 -6.81
CA GLU A 120 12.05 12.98 -6.54
C GLU A 120 12.27 12.33 -5.17
N GLU A 121 11.56 12.79 -4.15
CA GLU A 121 11.66 12.20 -2.81
C GLU A 121 11.23 10.74 -2.81
N ALA A 122 10.11 10.41 -3.45
CA ALA A 122 9.64 9.04 -3.60
C ALA A 122 10.66 8.17 -4.35
N GLY A 123 11.30 8.73 -5.37
CA GLY A 123 12.28 8.03 -6.19
C GLY A 123 13.51 7.55 -5.42
N ARG A 124 13.79 8.15 -4.26
CA ARG A 124 14.90 7.73 -3.40
C ARG A 124 14.73 6.32 -2.84
N TYR A 125 13.50 5.82 -2.83
CA TYR A 125 13.19 4.48 -2.30
C TYR A 125 13.08 3.42 -3.38
N VAL A 126 13.23 3.78 -4.64
CA VAL A 126 13.28 2.80 -5.74
C VAL A 126 14.46 1.86 -5.51
N GLY A 127 14.20 0.55 -5.59
CA GLY A 127 15.22 -0.46 -5.37
C GLY A 127 15.39 -0.90 -3.92
N VAL A 128 14.75 -0.23 -2.97
CA VAL A 128 14.75 -0.67 -1.57
C VAL A 128 14.03 -2.01 -1.49
N ALA A 129 14.64 -2.98 -0.82
CA ALA A 129 14.07 -4.30 -0.61
C ALA A 129 13.96 -4.58 0.89
N PHE A 130 12.92 -5.29 1.28
CA PHE A 130 12.70 -5.64 2.68
C PHE A 130 11.96 -6.96 2.80
N GLU A 131 12.19 -7.66 3.90
CA GLU A 131 11.52 -8.93 4.18
C GLU A 131 10.15 -8.69 4.79
N VAL A 132 9.14 -9.38 4.25
CA VAL A 132 7.77 -9.34 4.79
C VAL A 132 7.64 -10.53 5.74
N LYS A 133 7.61 -10.25 7.05
CA LYS A 133 7.49 -11.27 8.10
C LYS A 133 6.09 -11.39 8.65
N ALA A 134 5.25 -10.40 8.39
CA ALA A 134 3.87 -10.36 8.88
C ALA A 134 3.05 -9.46 7.99
N ILE A 135 1.74 -9.69 8.00
CA ILE A 135 0.77 -8.76 7.45
C ILE A 135 -0.08 -8.22 8.61
N TYR A 136 -0.73 -7.10 8.38
CA TYR A 136 -1.44 -6.40 9.44
C TYR A 136 -2.87 -6.09 9.04
N LEU A 137 -3.80 -6.27 9.97
CA LEU A 137 -5.13 -5.68 9.86
C LEU A 137 -4.98 -4.23 10.30
N ILE A 138 -5.32 -3.31 9.42
CA ILE A 138 -5.09 -1.89 9.61
C ILE A 138 -6.43 -1.17 9.60
N ASP A 139 -6.67 -0.36 10.64
CA ASP A 139 -7.81 0.55 10.69
C ASP A 139 -7.43 1.82 9.93
N THR A 140 -8.19 2.13 8.89
CA THR A 140 -7.93 3.27 8.01
C THR A 140 -8.76 4.49 8.37
N THR A 141 -9.45 4.49 9.51
CA THR A 141 -10.30 5.60 9.95
C THR A 141 -9.51 6.91 9.98
N GLU A 142 -10.06 7.94 9.36
CA GLU A 142 -9.47 9.27 9.29
C GLU A 142 -8.07 9.31 8.66
N GLY A 143 -7.73 8.30 7.85
CA GLY A 143 -6.42 8.24 7.20
C GLY A 143 -5.25 7.93 8.11
N LEU A 144 -5.51 7.45 9.34
CA LEU A 144 -4.45 7.21 10.31
C LEU A 144 -3.69 5.91 10.11
N TYR A 145 -4.29 4.92 9.46
CA TYR A 145 -3.66 3.63 9.16
C TYR A 145 -3.04 2.96 10.39
N MET A 146 -3.87 2.68 11.39
CA MET A 146 -3.43 2.08 12.64
C MET A 146 -3.47 0.55 12.58
N PRO A 147 -2.34 -0.15 12.76
CA PRO A 147 -2.37 -1.62 12.84
C PRO A 147 -3.07 -2.04 14.13
N VAL A 148 -4.06 -2.94 13.99
CA VAL A 148 -4.85 -3.42 15.13
C VAL A 148 -4.72 -4.92 15.34
N TYR A 149 -4.12 -5.65 14.41
CA TYR A 149 -3.91 -7.09 14.52
C TYR A 149 -2.76 -7.51 13.62
N THR A 150 -1.93 -8.42 14.10
CA THR A 150 -0.77 -8.93 13.36
C THR A 150 -0.98 -10.37 12.96
N VAL A 151 -0.75 -10.68 11.70
CA VAL A 151 -0.78 -12.05 11.17
C VAL A 151 0.64 -12.43 10.77
N PRO A 152 1.33 -13.25 11.57
CA PRO A 152 2.70 -13.64 11.23
C PRO A 152 2.74 -14.57 10.03
N LEU A 153 3.79 -14.44 9.23
CA LEU A 153 4.08 -15.37 8.13
C LEU A 153 5.12 -16.38 8.59
N HIS A 154 5.15 -17.53 7.93
CA HIS A 154 6.08 -18.61 8.28
C HIS A 154 7.49 -18.33 7.75
N ALA A 155 8.46 -18.70 8.54
CA ALA A 155 9.85 -18.60 8.15
C ALA A 155 10.18 -19.52 6.96
#